data_efb9562432fdf9134e4bc3030df67f3b
#
_entry.id   efb9562432fdf9134e4bc3030df67f3b
#
_cell.length_a   1.000
_cell.length_b   1.000
_cell.length_c   1.000
_cell.angle_alpha   90.00
_cell.angle_beta   90.00
_cell.angle_gamma   90.00
#
_symmetry.space_group_name_H-M   'P 1'
#
loop_
_entity.id
_entity.type
_entity.pdbx_description
1 polymer ?
#
loop_
_entity_poly.entity_id
_entity_poly.type
_entity_poly.pdbx_seq_one_letter_code
_entity_poly.pdbx_strand_id
1 'polypeptide(L)'
;VSSMNWLTKHLKEEKASVAIELHFNAAASDKANGMEMLHWHTSRIGLSLAEYVLQGCKRYFPLARNRGVKGIGKGSRGATFLRTTHCPAIITEPFFGTNWQDWIMFADQESTLSQAIALGVKQWADEHIL
;
A
#
# COMPACT_ATOMS: atom_id res chain seq x y z
N VAL A 1 -17.67 -3.31 19.06
CA VAL A 1 -16.46 -3.82 18.40
C VAL A 1 -16.05 -2.84 17.33
N SER A 2 -14.82 -2.38 17.32
CA SER A 2 -14.36 -1.45 16.26
C SER A 2 -14.35 -2.17 14.92
N SER A 3 -14.57 -1.41 13.84
CA SER A 3 -14.51 -1.93 12.47
C SER A 3 -13.16 -2.60 12.17
N MET A 4 -12.08 -2.08 12.75
CA MET A 4 -10.74 -2.63 12.58
C MET A 4 -10.62 -4.02 13.26
N ASN A 5 -11.16 -4.20 14.43
CA ASN A 5 -11.16 -5.50 15.12
C ASN A 5 -11.95 -6.55 14.32
N TRP A 6 -13.08 -6.15 13.74
CA TRP A 6 -13.84 -7.02 12.86
C TRP A 6 -13.01 -7.43 11.64
N LEU A 7 -12.39 -6.46 10.98
CA LEU A 7 -11.60 -6.70 9.77
C LEU A 7 -10.43 -7.67 10.04
N THR A 8 -9.66 -7.42 11.08
CA THR A 8 -8.50 -8.28 11.38
C THR A 8 -8.91 -9.69 11.77
N LYS A 9 -10.02 -9.83 12.49
CA LYS A 9 -10.60 -11.14 12.78
C LYS A 9 -11.05 -11.86 11.50
N HIS A 10 -11.76 -11.16 10.62
CA HIS A 10 -12.26 -11.69 9.36
C HIS A 10 -11.11 -12.18 8.47
N LEU A 11 -10.06 -11.37 8.30
CA LEU A 11 -8.87 -11.76 7.54
C LEU A 11 -8.23 -13.05 8.07
N LYS A 12 -8.21 -13.23 9.38
CA LYS A 12 -7.68 -14.43 10.02
C LYS A 12 -8.58 -15.65 9.77
N GLU A 13 -9.89 -15.48 9.90
CA GLU A 13 -10.87 -16.54 9.63
C GLU A 13 -10.83 -17.00 8.18
N GLU A 14 -10.70 -16.07 7.24
CA GLU A 14 -10.56 -16.36 5.80
C GLU A 14 -9.16 -16.85 5.40
N LYS A 15 -8.22 -16.92 6.34
CA LYS A 15 -6.84 -17.38 6.12
C LYS A 15 -6.12 -16.58 5.02
N ALA A 16 -6.32 -15.27 5.01
CA ALA A 16 -5.67 -14.38 4.05
C ALA A 16 -4.14 -14.52 4.12
N SER A 17 -3.51 -14.63 2.96
CA SER A 17 -2.04 -14.74 2.84
C SER A 17 -1.36 -13.38 2.79
N VAL A 18 -2.08 -12.35 2.33
CA VAL A 18 -1.66 -10.95 2.34
C VAL A 18 -2.88 -10.07 2.59
N ALA A 19 -2.66 -8.88 3.11
CA ALA A 19 -3.70 -7.87 3.27
C ALA A 19 -3.19 -6.53 2.76
N ILE A 20 -4.00 -5.86 1.94
CA ILE A 20 -3.64 -4.57 1.36
C ILE A 20 -4.79 -3.61 1.56
N GLU A 21 -4.52 -2.50 2.21
CA GLU A 21 -5.45 -1.40 2.34
C GLU A 21 -5.17 -0.39 1.22
N LEU A 22 -6.21 -0.03 0.46
CA LEU A 22 -6.08 0.86 -0.69
C LEU A 22 -6.46 2.28 -0.28
N HIS A 23 -5.51 3.20 -0.38
CA HIS A 23 -5.68 4.61 -0.07
C HIS A 23 -5.11 5.48 -1.18
N PHE A 24 -5.48 6.73 -1.19
CA PHE A 24 -4.69 7.80 -1.80
C PHE A 24 -4.28 8.78 -0.71
N ASN A 25 -3.14 9.40 -0.89
CA ASN A 25 -2.54 10.29 0.09
C ASN A 25 -3.16 11.69 0.03
N ALA A 26 -3.01 12.44 1.10
CA ALA A 26 -3.41 13.84 1.17
C ALA A 26 -2.45 14.62 2.06
N ALA A 27 -2.25 15.88 1.75
CA ALA A 27 -1.45 16.78 2.56
C ALA A 27 -2.11 18.16 2.61
N ALA A 28 -1.77 18.96 3.64
CA ALA A 28 -2.20 20.34 3.73
C ALA A 28 -1.61 21.19 2.59
N SER A 29 -0.38 20.87 2.16
CA SER A 29 0.24 21.48 0.99
C SER A 29 -0.20 20.76 -0.28
N ASP A 30 -0.60 21.49 -1.30
CA ASP A 30 -0.90 20.97 -2.62
C ASP A 30 0.35 20.59 -3.43
N LYS A 31 1.55 20.83 -2.88
CA LYS A 31 2.82 20.52 -3.53
C LYS A 31 3.29 19.09 -3.28
N ALA A 32 2.83 18.45 -2.20
CA ALA A 32 3.19 17.06 -1.92
C ALA A 32 2.66 16.15 -3.02
N ASN A 33 3.52 15.30 -3.56
CA ASN A 33 3.21 14.43 -4.68
C ASN A 33 4.02 13.12 -4.64
N GLY A 34 3.57 12.14 -5.41
CA GLY A 34 4.28 10.88 -5.59
C GLY A 34 3.65 9.70 -4.88
N MET A 35 4.19 8.52 -5.14
CA MET A 35 3.69 7.27 -4.58
C MET A 35 4.57 6.78 -3.43
N GLU A 36 3.90 6.22 -2.42
CA GLU A 36 4.57 5.55 -1.31
C GLU A 36 3.75 4.36 -0.86
N MET A 37 4.43 3.40 -0.23
CA MET A 37 3.80 2.23 0.36
C MET A 37 4.17 2.17 1.83
N LEU A 38 3.20 1.83 2.68
CA LEU A 38 3.40 1.81 4.13
C LEU A 38 3.41 0.37 4.62
N HIS A 39 4.30 0.08 5.57
CA HIS A 39 4.36 -1.20 6.25
C HIS A 39 4.58 -0.99 7.75
N TRP A 40 4.36 -2.02 8.56
CA TRP A 40 4.71 -1.96 9.98
C TRP A 40 6.24 -1.91 10.12
N HIS A 41 6.76 -0.95 10.88
CA HIS A 41 8.19 -0.61 10.90
C HIS A 41 9.13 -1.77 11.26
N THR A 42 8.67 -2.76 12.01
CA THR A 42 9.47 -3.93 12.37
C THR A 42 9.21 -5.14 11.48
N SER A 43 8.27 -5.06 10.55
CA SER A 43 7.92 -6.17 9.67
C SER A 43 8.83 -6.21 8.43
N ARG A 44 9.75 -7.15 8.40
CA ARG A 44 10.61 -7.39 7.23
C ARG A 44 9.81 -7.91 6.04
N ILE A 45 8.84 -8.77 6.29
CA ILE A 45 7.99 -9.33 5.23
C ILE A 45 7.06 -8.26 4.66
N GLY A 46 6.53 -7.37 5.51
CA GLY A 46 5.75 -6.21 5.07
C GLY A 46 6.57 -5.24 4.24
N LEU A 47 7.82 -4.97 4.64
CA LEU A 47 8.75 -4.17 3.86
C LEU A 47 8.96 -4.76 2.47
N SER A 48 9.25 -6.06 2.39
CA SER A 48 9.46 -6.76 1.12
C SER A 48 8.22 -6.66 0.21
N LEU A 49 7.04 -6.94 0.74
CA LEU A 49 5.78 -6.80 -0.01
C LEU A 49 5.59 -5.37 -0.52
N ALA A 50 5.84 -4.37 0.33
CA ALA A 50 5.72 -2.95 -0.03
C ALA A 50 6.67 -2.58 -1.18
N GLU A 51 7.90 -3.06 -1.15
CA GLU A 51 8.89 -2.82 -2.21
C GLU A 51 8.45 -3.42 -3.55
N TYR A 52 7.96 -4.65 -3.56
CA TYR A 52 7.45 -5.30 -4.77
C TYR A 52 6.26 -4.56 -5.37
N VAL A 53 5.31 -4.14 -4.53
CA VAL A 53 4.14 -3.39 -4.99
C VAL A 53 4.54 -2.02 -5.52
N LEU A 54 5.46 -1.33 -4.86
CA LEU A 54 5.99 -0.04 -5.34
C LEU A 54 6.65 -0.19 -6.71
N GLN A 55 7.46 -1.23 -6.91
CA GLN A 55 8.09 -1.51 -8.21
C GLN A 55 7.05 -1.78 -9.30
N GLY A 56 6.00 -2.55 -8.99
CA GLY A 56 4.89 -2.78 -9.90
C GLY A 56 4.21 -1.48 -10.32
N CYS A 57 3.91 -0.62 -9.36
CA CYS A 57 3.31 0.70 -9.63
C CYS A 57 4.26 1.59 -10.45
N LYS A 58 5.54 1.61 -10.15
CA LYS A 58 6.53 2.40 -10.92
C LYS A 58 6.69 1.92 -12.35
N ARG A 59 6.52 0.64 -12.59
CA ARG A 59 6.57 0.10 -13.97
C ARG A 59 5.45 0.65 -14.84
N TYR A 60 4.24 0.77 -14.29
CA TYR A 60 3.07 1.28 -15.02
C TYR A 60 2.97 2.80 -15.00
N PHE A 61 3.53 3.45 -13.99
CA PHE A 61 3.53 4.90 -13.82
C PHE A 61 4.97 5.42 -13.64
N PRO A 62 5.80 5.31 -14.68
CA PRO A 62 7.23 5.64 -14.55
C PRO A 62 7.49 7.11 -14.24
N LEU A 63 6.57 8.01 -14.61
CA LEU A 63 6.71 9.45 -14.38
C LEU A 63 6.28 9.87 -12.96
N ALA A 64 5.56 9.01 -12.23
CA ALA A 64 5.18 9.31 -10.86
C ALA A 64 6.43 9.37 -9.97
N ARG A 65 6.48 10.38 -9.10
CA ARG A 65 7.57 10.51 -8.14
C ARG A 65 7.58 9.32 -7.19
N ASN A 66 8.73 8.72 -7.01
CA ASN A 66 8.92 7.63 -6.07
C ASN A 66 9.30 8.20 -4.69
N ARG A 67 8.39 8.07 -3.72
CA ARG A 67 8.64 8.46 -2.32
C ARG A 67 9.16 7.29 -1.48
N GLY A 68 9.22 6.09 -2.05
CA GLY A 68 9.73 4.90 -1.38
C GLY A 68 8.70 4.22 -0.49
N VAL A 69 9.20 3.32 0.34
CA VAL A 69 8.42 2.63 1.37
C VAL A 69 8.65 3.28 2.72
N LYS A 70 7.62 3.31 3.58
CA LYS A 70 7.66 3.98 4.89
C LYS A 70 7.30 3.00 5.98
N GLY A 71 8.15 2.90 6.99
CA GLY A 71 7.87 2.17 8.21
C GLY A 71 6.95 2.97 9.13
N ILE A 72 5.80 2.40 9.49
CA ILE A 72 4.79 3.03 10.35
C ILE A 72 4.91 2.47 11.76
N GLY A 73 4.97 3.35 12.75
CA GLY A 73 5.03 3.00 14.16
C GLY A 73 3.71 3.27 14.90
N LYS A 74 3.70 2.89 16.16
CA LYS A 74 2.57 3.10 17.06
C LYS A 74 2.18 4.60 17.12
N GLY A 75 0.88 4.86 17.10
CA GLY A 75 0.33 6.22 17.13
C GLY A 75 0.19 6.88 15.77
N SER A 76 0.77 6.31 14.74
CA SER A 76 0.62 6.81 13.37
C SER A 76 -0.67 6.30 12.74
N ARG A 77 -1.18 7.03 11.76
CA ARG A 77 -2.34 6.62 10.98
C ARG A 77 -2.03 5.31 10.26
N GLY A 78 -2.96 4.36 10.29
CA GLY A 78 -2.79 3.03 9.71
C GLY A 78 -2.06 2.02 10.59
N ALA A 79 -1.52 2.45 11.73
CA ALA A 79 -0.74 1.60 12.62
C ALA A 79 -1.51 0.37 13.11
N THR A 80 -2.78 0.52 13.44
CA THR A 80 -3.60 -0.59 13.96
C THR A 80 -3.75 -1.68 12.92
N PHE A 81 -4.12 -1.34 11.68
CA PHE A 81 -4.21 -2.31 10.59
C PHE A 81 -2.89 -3.04 10.37
N LEU A 82 -1.80 -2.30 10.21
CA LEU A 82 -0.49 -2.87 9.90
C LEU A 82 0.07 -3.75 11.02
N ARG A 83 -0.20 -3.37 12.28
CA ARG A 83 0.31 -4.09 13.45
C ARG A 83 -0.48 -5.34 13.78
N THR A 84 -1.82 -5.28 13.66
CA THR A 84 -2.69 -6.35 14.18
C THR A 84 -3.10 -7.37 13.13
N THR A 85 -2.86 -7.12 11.86
CA THR A 85 -3.13 -8.09 10.80
C THR A 85 -2.17 -9.28 10.89
N HIS A 86 -2.71 -10.49 10.85
CA HIS A 86 -1.95 -11.73 11.08
C HIS A 86 -1.03 -12.14 9.93
N CYS A 87 -1.23 -11.59 8.74
CA CYS A 87 -0.45 -11.87 7.53
C CYS A 87 0.34 -10.62 7.11
N PRO A 88 1.26 -10.73 6.14
CA PRO A 88 1.92 -9.57 5.57
C PRO A 88 0.91 -8.52 5.14
N ALA A 89 1.08 -7.28 5.61
CA ALA A 89 0.12 -6.20 5.40
C ALA A 89 0.82 -4.93 4.98
N ILE A 90 0.23 -4.22 4.00
CA ILE A 90 0.69 -2.91 3.56
C ILE A 90 -0.50 -1.98 3.32
N ILE A 91 -0.21 -0.69 3.32
CA ILE A 91 -1.14 0.34 2.84
C ILE A 91 -0.53 0.95 1.58
N THR A 92 -1.28 0.98 0.49
CA THR A 92 -0.83 1.63 -0.74
C THR A 92 -1.32 3.06 -0.79
N GLU A 93 -0.42 3.98 -1.12
CA GLU A 93 -0.72 5.39 -1.33
C GLU A 93 -0.06 5.84 -2.64
N PRO A 94 -0.65 5.46 -3.79
CA PRO A 94 0.01 5.63 -5.09
C PRO A 94 0.08 7.08 -5.57
N PHE A 95 -0.73 7.98 -5.02
CA PHE A 95 -0.77 9.39 -5.42
C PHE A 95 -1.34 10.26 -4.31
N PHE A 96 -1.12 11.57 -4.42
CA PHE A 96 -1.76 12.56 -3.55
C PHE A 96 -3.00 13.12 -4.24
N GLY A 97 -4.17 12.90 -3.64
CA GLY A 97 -5.42 13.47 -4.13
C GLY A 97 -5.47 15.00 -4.04
N THR A 98 -4.61 15.59 -3.21
CA THR A 98 -4.46 17.04 -3.03
C THR A 98 -3.49 17.69 -4.03
N ASN A 99 -2.81 16.91 -4.87
CA ASN A 99 -1.87 17.41 -5.88
C ASN A 99 -2.47 17.27 -7.27
N TRP A 100 -2.55 18.39 -8.00
CA TRP A 100 -3.21 18.41 -9.31
C TRP A 100 -2.49 17.55 -10.36
N GLN A 101 -1.16 17.53 -10.36
CA GLN A 101 -0.38 16.72 -11.30
C GLN A 101 -0.57 15.24 -11.06
N ASP A 102 -0.55 14.82 -9.80
CA ASP A 102 -0.85 13.44 -9.43
C ASP A 102 -2.28 13.07 -9.84
N TRP A 103 -3.24 13.93 -9.53
CA TRP A 103 -4.64 13.70 -9.89
C TRP A 103 -4.81 13.46 -11.39
N ILE A 104 -4.23 14.31 -12.23
CA ILE A 104 -4.31 14.14 -13.69
C ILE A 104 -3.68 12.81 -14.12
N MET A 105 -2.53 12.45 -13.55
CA MET A 105 -1.82 11.22 -13.89
C MET A 105 -2.62 9.97 -13.58
N PHE A 106 -3.36 9.96 -12.47
CA PHE A 106 -4.08 8.78 -11.99
C PHE A 106 -5.58 8.79 -12.28
N ALA A 107 -6.16 9.93 -12.67
CA ALA A 107 -7.57 10.00 -13.04
C ALA A 107 -7.88 9.03 -14.19
N ASP A 108 -8.97 8.28 -14.06
CA ASP A 108 -9.38 7.27 -15.04
C ASP A 108 -8.36 6.14 -15.28
N GLN A 109 -7.42 5.94 -14.37
CA GLN A 109 -6.38 4.90 -14.45
C GLN A 109 -6.57 3.79 -13.41
N GLU A 110 -7.76 3.60 -12.89
CA GLU A 110 -8.06 2.61 -11.85
C GLU A 110 -7.70 1.19 -12.29
N SER A 111 -8.04 0.84 -13.52
CA SER A 111 -7.73 -0.49 -14.08
C SER A 111 -6.21 -0.71 -14.18
N THR A 112 -5.48 0.28 -14.68
CA THR A 112 -4.02 0.21 -14.80
C THR A 112 -3.36 0.13 -13.41
N LEU A 113 -3.85 0.92 -12.45
CA LEU A 113 -3.34 0.91 -11.08
C LEU A 113 -3.61 -0.44 -10.40
N SER A 114 -4.80 -0.99 -10.58
CA SER A 114 -5.15 -2.32 -10.05
C SER A 114 -4.21 -3.40 -10.60
N GLN A 115 -3.93 -3.37 -11.89
CA GLN A 115 -2.99 -4.30 -12.53
C GLN A 115 -1.57 -4.13 -11.98
N ALA A 116 -1.13 -2.90 -11.77
CA ALA A 116 0.19 -2.61 -11.22
C ALA A 116 0.37 -3.18 -9.81
N ILE A 117 -0.61 -2.96 -8.94
CA ILE A 117 -0.62 -3.50 -7.58
C ILE A 117 -0.65 -5.03 -7.62
N ALA A 118 -1.54 -5.61 -8.41
CA ALA A 118 -1.68 -7.06 -8.55
C ALA A 118 -0.38 -7.72 -9.07
N LEU A 119 0.29 -7.09 -10.03
CA LEU A 119 1.58 -7.56 -10.53
C LEU A 119 2.64 -7.61 -9.42
N GLY A 120 2.74 -6.56 -8.64
CA GLY A 120 3.68 -6.50 -7.52
C GLY A 120 3.41 -7.58 -6.49
N VAL A 121 2.15 -7.78 -6.11
CA VAL A 121 1.74 -8.85 -5.19
C VAL A 121 2.07 -10.22 -5.77
N LYS A 122 1.75 -10.45 -7.04
CA LYS A 122 2.04 -11.73 -7.70
C LYS A 122 3.54 -12.04 -7.71
N GLN A 123 4.36 -11.09 -8.09
CA GLN A 123 5.82 -11.28 -8.12
C GLN A 123 6.35 -11.58 -6.72
N TRP A 124 5.88 -10.87 -5.70
CA TRP A 124 6.24 -11.14 -4.33
C TRP A 124 5.80 -12.56 -3.90
N ALA A 125 4.57 -12.93 -4.20
CA ALA A 125 4.03 -14.25 -3.84
C ALA A 125 4.80 -15.40 -4.51
N ASP A 126 5.15 -15.25 -5.79
CA ASP A 126 5.93 -16.25 -6.53
C ASP A 126 7.29 -16.54 -5.87
N GLU A 127 7.88 -15.56 -5.20
CA GLU A 127 9.17 -15.70 -4.53
C GLU A 127 9.07 -16.09 -3.04
N HIS A 128 7.94 -15.84 -2.38
CA HIS A 128 7.83 -15.97 -0.93
C HIS A 128 6.81 -17.01 -0.45
N ILE A 129 5.85 -17.39 -1.28
CA ILE A 129 4.78 -18.33 -0.88
C ILE A 129 4.93 -19.70 -1.53
N LEU A 130 5.62 -19.79 -2.64
CA LEU A 130 5.83 -21.05 -3.37
C LEU A 130 6.95 -21.90 -2.79
#